data_d48f445ae4626e41bfb43166c8ab9db0
#
_entry.id   d48f445ae4626e41bfb43166c8ab9db0
#
_cell.length_a   1.000
_cell.length_b   1.000
_cell.length_c   1.000
_cell.angle_alpha   90.00
_cell.angle_beta   90.00
_cell.angle_gamma   90.00
#
_symmetry.space_group_name_H-M   'P 1'
#
loop_
_entity.id
_entity.type
_entity.pdbx_description
1 polymer ?
#
loop_
_entity_poly.entity_id
_entity_poly.type
_entity_poly.pdbx_seq_one_letter_code
_entity_poly.pdbx_strand_id
1 'polypeptide(L)'
;MFTEEMSTENQHILNHKPTDSEKRKALLDLLGDAIEDNGNTNVLLVHAIAQHVGLSAAEFECASLIQAHGPVTAGELARRCHITTGGMTGMIDRLEKRCFVKREADPNDRRRVLVRAVENKEARKKVQKLYDPLQKSFNELIASYSEAELEFILDFMTRTNEMFHAAVESLPDKE
;
A
#
# COMPACT_ATOMS: atom_id res chain seq x y z
N MET A 1 36.92 26.25 42.19
CA MET A 1 35.75 26.10 43.03
C MET A 1 34.66 26.98 42.44
N PHE A 2 33.96 26.45 41.39
CA PHE A 2 32.81 27.07 40.77
C PHE A 2 31.65 26.07 40.92
N THR A 3 30.84 26.29 41.93
CA THR A 3 29.55 25.66 42.07
C THR A 3 28.55 26.53 41.34
N GLU A 4 28.19 26.12 40.11
CA GLU A 4 27.05 26.67 39.40
C GLU A 4 25.77 26.32 40.19
N GLU A 5 25.14 27.31 40.76
CA GLU A 5 23.77 27.26 41.21
C GLU A 5 22.87 27.01 39.97
N MET A 6 22.45 25.77 39.76
CA MET A 6 21.41 25.46 38.80
C MET A 6 20.13 26.20 39.21
N SER A 7 19.67 27.12 38.37
CA SER A 7 18.45 27.88 38.56
C SER A 7 17.28 26.97 38.89
N THR A 8 16.45 27.35 39.85
CA THR A 8 15.22 26.66 40.27
C THR A 8 14.24 26.38 39.13
N GLU A 9 14.32 27.16 38.06
CA GLU A 9 13.56 26.96 36.83
C GLU A 9 13.97 25.68 36.09
N ASN A 10 15.26 25.35 36.03
CA ASN A 10 15.75 24.13 35.39
C ASN A 10 15.41 22.86 36.18
N GLN A 11 15.27 22.94 37.51
CA GLN A 11 14.81 21.81 38.32
C GLN A 11 13.31 21.51 38.14
N HIS A 12 12.51 22.53 37.78
CA HIS A 12 11.06 22.35 37.51
C HIS A 12 10.82 21.61 36.20
N ILE A 13 11.70 21.82 35.19
CA ILE A 13 11.60 21.16 33.87
C ILE A 13 11.96 19.67 33.97
N LEU A 14 12.90 19.29 34.83
CA LEU A 14 13.36 17.91 34.99
C LEU A 14 12.39 17.01 35.78
N ASN A 15 11.41 17.59 36.52
CA ASN A 15 10.47 16.85 37.36
C ASN A 15 9.01 16.85 36.85
N HIS A 16 8.75 17.39 35.66
CA HIS A 16 7.40 17.43 35.13
C HIS A 16 6.99 16.04 34.58
N LYS A 17 6.15 15.33 35.35
CA LYS A 17 5.47 14.15 34.82
C LYS A 17 4.43 14.61 33.80
N PRO A 18 4.51 14.13 32.55
CA PRO A 18 3.57 14.55 31.51
C PRO A 18 2.13 14.23 31.94
N THR A 19 1.23 15.18 31.68
CA THR A 19 -0.20 14.99 31.90
C THR A 19 -0.75 13.93 30.95
N ASP A 20 -1.94 13.37 31.21
CA ASP A 20 -2.56 12.39 30.30
C ASP A 20 -2.87 13.00 28.93
N SER A 21 -3.13 14.31 28.87
CA SER A 21 -3.29 15.04 27.60
C SER A 21 -1.99 15.13 26.80
N GLU A 22 -0.87 15.41 27.45
CA GLU A 22 0.46 15.47 26.82
C GLU A 22 0.92 14.10 26.33
N LYS A 23 0.70 13.04 27.12
CA LYS A 23 0.96 11.65 26.69
C LYS A 23 0.12 11.26 25.48
N ARG A 24 -1.17 11.60 25.49
CA ARG A 24 -2.05 11.32 24.37
C ARG A 24 -1.60 12.06 23.11
N LYS A 25 -1.21 13.34 23.22
CA LYS A 25 -0.70 14.11 22.08
C LYS A 25 0.57 13.47 21.51
N ALA A 26 1.56 13.16 22.36
CA ALA A 26 2.79 12.49 21.94
C ALA A 26 2.53 11.14 21.24
N LEU A 27 1.57 10.36 21.76
CA LEU A 27 1.19 9.09 21.13
C LEU A 27 0.53 9.30 19.76
N LEU A 28 -0.30 10.33 19.58
CA LEU A 28 -0.91 10.65 18.28
C LEU A 28 0.13 11.10 17.26
N ASP A 29 1.11 11.92 17.69
CA ASP A 29 2.22 12.36 16.82
C ASP A 29 3.04 11.14 16.36
N LEU A 30 3.45 10.27 17.29
CA LEU A 30 4.19 9.03 16.97
C LEU A 30 3.40 8.07 16.07
N LEU A 31 2.10 7.96 16.28
CA LEU A 31 1.24 7.13 15.42
C LEU A 31 1.14 7.71 14.01
N GLY A 32 1.03 9.03 13.89
CA GLY A 32 1.04 9.72 12.59
C GLY A 32 2.33 9.45 11.82
N ASP A 33 3.48 9.65 12.46
CA ASP A 33 4.80 9.38 11.89
C ASP A 33 4.95 7.92 11.46
N ALA A 34 4.49 6.97 12.28
CA ALA A 34 4.56 5.54 11.97
C ALA A 34 3.67 5.16 10.77
N ILE A 35 2.49 5.75 10.64
CA ILE A 35 1.60 5.53 9.48
C ILE A 35 2.24 6.08 8.20
N GLU A 36 2.83 7.27 8.25
CA GLU A 36 3.51 7.88 7.12
C GLU A 36 4.73 7.04 6.69
N ASP A 37 5.57 6.64 7.62
CA ASP A 37 6.76 5.81 7.34
C ASP A 37 6.36 4.44 6.76
N ASN A 38 5.32 3.81 7.30
CA ASN A 38 4.77 2.56 6.76
C ASN A 38 4.31 2.73 5.31
N GLY A 39 3.58 3.81 5.00
CA GLY A 39 3.16 4.15 3.64
C GLY A 39 4.34 4.29 2.68
N ASN A 40 5.33 5.10 3.05
CA ASN A 40 6.53 5.34 2.26
C ASN A 40 7.33 4.05 2.02
N THR A 41 7.53 3.26 3.07
CA THR A 41 8.27 1.98 2.99
C THR A 41 7.54 0.96 2.10
N ASN A 42 6.20 0.89 2.17
CA ASN A 42 5.42 0.02 1.30
C ASN A 42 5.56 0.40 -0.18
N VAL A 43 5.57 1.68 -0.51
CA VAL A 43 5.83 2.15 -1.89
C VAL A 43 7.20 1.69 -2.36
N LEU A 44 8.25 1.85 -1.54
CA LEU A 44 9.62 1.38 -1.88
C LEU A 44 9.67 -0.13 -2.08
N LEU A 45 8.98 -0.91 -1.24
CA LEU A 45 8.90 -2.37 -1.37
C LEU A 45 8.25 -2.78 -2.69
N VAL A 46 7.11 -2.18 -3.05
CA VAL A 46 6.42 -2.44 -4.32
C VAL A 46 7.32 -2.11 -5.51
N HIS A 47 8.02 -0.98 -5.48
CA HIS A 47 9.00 -0.61 -6.53
C HIS A 47 10.12 -1.65 -6.67
N ALA A 48 10.71 -2.07 -5.54
CA ALA A 48 11.80 -3.06 -5.55
C ALA A 48 11.33 -4.40 -6.13
N ILE A 49 10.15 -4.89 -5.74
CA ILE A 49 9.57 -6.14 -6.23
C ILE A 49 9.26 -6.03 -7.74
N ALA A 50 8.64 -4.94 -8.17
CA ALA A 50 8.34 -4.70 -9.57
C ALA A 50 9.59 -4.78 -10.45
N GLN A 51 10.68 -4.13 -10.04
CA GLN A 51 11.97 -4.17 -10.75
C GLN A 51 12.51 -5.60 -10.89
N HIS A 52 12.38 -6.46 -9.88
CA HIS A 52 12.84 -7.85 -9.94
C HIS A 52 12.10 -8.71 -10.98
N VAL A 53 10.87 -8.34 -11.31
CA VAL A 53 10.11 -9.01 -12.38
C VAL A 53 10.13 -8.22 -13.69
N GLY A 54 10.91 -7.15 -13.77
CA GLY A 54 11.10 -6.34 -14.96
C GLY A 54 9.93 -5.43 -15.29
N LEU A 55 9.13 -5.05 -14.29
CA LEU A 55 8.00 -4.11 -14.41
C LEU A 55 8.33 -2.77 -13.74
N SER A 56 7.67 -1.70 -14.18
CA SER A 56 7.52 -0.50 -13.36
C SER A 56 6.53 -0.77 -12.21
N ALA A 57 6.55 0.06 -11.15
CA ALA A 57 5.59 -0.06 -10.05
C ALA A 57 4.14 0.04 -10.55
N ALA A 58 3.84 0.99 -11.43
CA ALA A 58 2.49 1.15 -11.99
C ALA A 58 2.05 -0.06 -12.84
N GLU A 59 2.97 -0.67 -13.60
CA GLU A 59 2.69 -1.91 -14.34
C GLU A 59 2.45 -3.09 -13.40
N PHE A 60 3.23 -3.19 -12.31
CA PHE A 60 3.07 -4.23 -11.31
C PHE A 60 1.75 -4.09 -10.56
N GLU A 61 1.39 -2.89 -10.13
CA GLU A 61 0.10 -2.59 -9.49
C GLU A 61 -1.08 -2.89 -10.42
N CYS A 62 -1.02 -2.47 -11.68
CA CYS A 62 -2.05 -2.78 -12.67
C CYS A 62 -2.21 -4.29 -12.87
N ALA A 63 -1.10 -5.04 -13.00
CA ALA A 63 -1.15 -6.50 -13.13
C ALA A 63 -1.74 -7.15 -11.88
N SER A 64 -1.41 -6.65 -10.67
CA SER A 64 -1.94 -7.12 -9.40
C SER A 64 -3.46 -6.87 -9.29
N LEU A 65 -3.95 -5.71 -9.71
CA LEU A 65 -5.38 -5.38 -9.77
C LEU A 65 -6.13 -6.34 -10.71
N ILE A 66 -5.58 -6.61 -11.89
CA ILE A 66 -6.18 -7.56 -12.85
C ILE A 66 -6.19 -8.98 -12.26
N GLN A 67 -5.15 -9.36 -11.53
CA GLN A 67 -5.07 -10.68 -10.88
C GLN A 67 -6.11 -10.82 -9.75
N ALA A 68 -6.33 -9.78 -8.96
CA ALA A 68 -7.22 -9.80 -7.81
C ALA A 68 -8.70 -9.73 -8.19
N HIS A 69 -9.04 -8.94 -9.21
CA HIS A 69 -10.44 -8.63 -9.55
C HIS A 69 -10.95 -9.38 -10.79
N GLY A 70 -10.14 -10.24 -11.40
CA GLY A 70 -10.52 -11.03 -12.58
C GLY A 70 -10.55 -10.20 -13.86
N PRO A 71 -11.21 -10.67 -14.90
CA PRO A 71 -11.25 -9.98 -16.19
C PRO A 71 -11.95 -8.63 -16.07
N VAL A 72 -11.29 -7.57 -16.52
CA VAL A 72 -11.77 -6.18 -16.48
C VAL A 72 -11.55 -5.50 -17.82
N THR A 73 -12.33 -4.46 -18.15
CA THR A 73 -12.11 -3.66 -19.36
C THR A 73 -10.97 -2.65 -19.15
N ALA A 74 -10.31 -2.24 -20.26
CA ALA A 74 -9.29 -1.19 -20.21
C ALA A 74 -9.83 0.14 -19.66
N GLY A 75 -11.09 0.49 -19.96
CA GLY A 75 -11.74 1.68 -19.41
C GLY A 75 -11.97 1.61 -17.91
N GLU A 76 -12.34 0.45 -17.39
CA GLU A 76 -12.49 0.24 -15.95
C GLU A 76 -11.15 0.31 -15.22
N LEU A 77 -10.09 -0.28 -15.79
CA LEU A 77 -8.73 -0.18 -15.25
C LEU A 77 -8.24 1.29 -15.25
N ALA A 78 -8.48 2.02 -16.34
CA ALA A 78 -8.09 3.43 -16.45
C ALA A 78 -8.72 4.26 -15.33
N ARG A 79 -10.01 4.06 -15.08
CA ARG A 79 -10.72 4.73 -14.00
C ARG A 79 -10.17 4.35 -12.62
N ARG A 80 -9.98 3.06 -12.34
CA ARG A 80 -9.45 2.58 -11.04
C ARG A 80 -8.03 3.04 -10.75
N CYS A 81 -7.20 3.13 -11.79
CA CYS A 81 -5.81 3.57 -11.68
C CYS A 81 -5.64 5.09 -11.85
N HIS A 82 -6.72 5.86 -12.04
CA HIS A 82 -6.66 7.30 -12.32
C HIS A 82 -5.70 7.65 -13.47
N ILE A 83 -5.70 6.85 -14.52
CA ILE A 83 -4.87 7.01 -15.72
C ILE A 83 -5.78 7.25 -16.94
N THR A 84 -5.30 8.03 -17.90
CA THR A 84 -6.03 8.22 -19.17
C THR A 84 -6.21 6.90 -19.92
N THR A 85 -7.29 6.77 -20.68
CA THR A 85 -7.57 5.57 -21.50
C THR A 85 -6.42 5.23 -22.46
N GLY A 86 -5.78 6.24 -23.07
CA GLY A 86 -4.60 6.05 -23.91
C GLY A 86 -3.40 5.52 -23.14
N GLY A 87 -3.11 6.08 -21.95
CA GLY A 87 -2.04 5.62 -21.05
C GLY A 87 -2.27 4.17 -20.61
N MET A 88 -3.52 3.82 -20.26
CA MET A 88 -3.88 2.47 -19.87
C MET A 88 -3.73 1.47 -21.04
N THR A 89 -4.14 1.85 -22.26
CA THR A 89 -3.95 1.00 -23.45
C THR A 89 -2.48 0.67 -23.65
N GLY A 90 -1.59 1.66 -23.62
CA GLY A 90 -0.15 1.45 -23.73
C GLY A 90 0.45 0.61 -22.59
N MET A 91 -0.08 0.74 -21.37
CA MET A 91 0.32 -0.10 -20.23
C MET A 91 -0.07 -1.56 -20.43
N ILE A 92 -1.32 -1.82 -20.87
CA ILE A 92 -1.81 -3.16 -21.17
C ILE A 92 -0.98 -3.79 -22.30
N ASP A 93 -0.62 -3.04 -23.37
CA ASP A 93 0.22 -3.53 -24.45
C ASP A 93 1.60 -4.00 -23.95
N ARG A 94 2.21 -3.25 -23.02
CA ARG A 94 3.49 -3.65 -22.41
C ARG A 94 3.37 -4.88 -21.52
N LEU A 95 2.31 -4.97 -20.72
CA LEU A 95 2.02 -6.14 -19.87
C LEU A 95 1.72 -7.39 -20.70
N GLU A 96 0.98 -7.26 -21.82
CA GLU A 96 0.66 -8.34 -22.73
C GLU A 96 1.91 -8.85 -23.46
N LYS A 97 2.76 -7.94 -23.95
CA LYS A 97 4.05 -8.28 -24.55
C LYS A 97 4.97 -9.07 -23.61
N ARG A 98 4.84 -8.83 -22.30
CA ARG A 98 5.61 -9.52 -21.26
C ARG A 98 4.89 -10.73 -20.66
N CYS A 99 3.75 -11.13 -21.26
CA CYS A 99 2.96 -12.29 -20.83
C CYS A 99 2.43 -12.20 -19.36
N PHE A 100 2.13 -11.01 -18.87
CA PHE A 100 1.45 -10.83 -17.58
C PHE A 100 -0.07 -10.81 -17.73
N VAL A 101 -0.54 -10.30 -18.84
CA VAL A 101 -1.98 -10.22 -19.15
C VAL A 101 -2.23 -10.66 -20.60
N LYS A 102 -3.48 -10.91 -20.93
CA LYS A 102 -3.97 -11.10 -22.31
C LYS A 102 -5.29 -10.39 -22.48
N ARG A 103 -5.57 -9.98 -23.72
CA ARG A 103 -6.89 -9.52 -24.17
C ARG A 103 -7.71 -10.69 -24.65
N GLU A 104 -8.99 -10.69 -24.31
CA GLU A 104 -9.95 -11.68 -24.80
C GLU A 104 -11.30 -11.00 -25.06
N ALA A 105 -12.09 -11.54 -25.99
CA ALA A 105 -13.46 -11.07 -26.24
C ALA A 105 -14.32 -11.37 -25.00
N ASP A 106 -15.21 -10.43 -24.65
CA ASP A 106 -16.22 -10.69 -23.61
C ASP A 106 -17.21 -11.74 -24.13
N PRO A 107 -17.43 -12.86 -23.42
CA PRO A 107 -18.38 -13.89 -23.86
C PRO A 107 -19.82 -13.39 -23.88
N ASN A 108 -20.15 -12.34 -23.14
CA ASN A 108 -21.50 -11.79 -23.03
C ASN A 108 -21.73 -10.58 -23.95
N ASP A 109 -20.65 -9.90 -24.40
CA ASP A 109 -20.73 -8.75 -25.31
C ASP A 109 -19.52 -8.73 -26.24
N ARG A 110 -19.71 -9.15 -27.49
CA ARG A 110 -18.67 -9.19 -28.53
C ARG A 110 -18.03 -7.84 -28.88
N ARG A 111 -18.62 -6.73 -28.43
CA ARG A 111 -18.07 -5.37 -28.63
C ARG A 111 -17.06 -5.01 -27.53
N ARG A 112 -17.02 -5.78 -26.44
CA ARG A 112 -16.14 -5.54 -25.29
C ARG A 112 -14.92 -6.44 -25.36
N VAL A 113 -13.78 -5.87 -24.97
CA VAL A 113 -12.52 -6.58 -24.79
C VAL A 113 -12.19 -6.56 -23.29
N LEU A 114 -11.97 -7.73 -22.76
CA LEU A 114 -11.55 -7.93 -21.37
C LEU A 114 -10.05 -8.16 -21.31
N VAL A 115 -9.44 -7.66 -20.27
CA VAL A 115 -8.05 -7.93 -19.91
C VAL A 115 -8.04 -8.91 -18.75
N ARG A 116 -7.36 -10.03 -18.94
CA ARG A 116 -7.24 -11.10 -17.96
C ARG A 116 -5.77 -11.33 -17.59
N ALA A 117 -5.49 -11.60 -16.34
CA ALA A 117 -4.18 -12.04 -15.92
C ALA A 117 -3.81 -13.39 -16.58
N VAL A 118 -2.56 -13.51 -16.98
CA VAL A 118 -1.95 -14.76 -17.47
C VAL A 118 -1.08 -15.34 -16.36
N GLU A 119 -1.13 -16.64 -16.15
CA GLU A 119 -0.26 -17.31 -15.18
C GLU A 119 1.20 -17.30 -15.70
N ASN A 120 1.92 -16.25 -15.33
CA ASN A 120 3.38 -16.18 -15.57
C ASN A 120 4.10 -16.89 -14.41
N LYS A 121 4.34 -18.21 -14.56
CA LYS A 121 4.95 -19.05 -13.51
C LYS A 121 6.34 -18.56 -13.09
N GLU A 122 7.14 -18.03 -14.00
CA GLU A 122 8.47 -17.49 -13.71
C GLU A 122 8.39 -16.22 -12.85
N ALA A 123 7.58 -15.25 -13.27
CA ALA A 123 7.37 -14.03 -12.51
C ALA A 123 6.77 -14.34 -11.13
N ARG A 124 5.76 -15.23 -11.07
CA ARG A 124 5.15 -15.65 -9.82
C ARG A 124 6.17 -16.26 -8.85
N LYS A 125 7.04 -17.14 -9.31
CA LYS A 125 8.11 -17.73 -8.48
C LYS A 125 9.09 -16.67 -7.96
N LYS A 126 9.45 -15.68 -8.80
CA LYS A 126 10.33 -14.58 -8.37
C LYS A 126 9.66 -13.73 -7.29
N VAL A 127 8.41 -13.31 -7.51
CA VAL A 127 7.63 -12.54 -6.54
C VAL A 127 7.49 -13.34 -5.24
N GLN A 128 7.10 -14.62 -5.31
CA GLN A 128 6.92 -15.48 -4.15
C GLN A 128 8.20 -15.53 -3.28
N LYS A 129 9.36 -15.77 -3.90
CA LYS A 129 10.65 -15.80 -3.17
C LYS A 129 10.97 -14.49 -2.42
N LEU A 130 10.51 -13.35 -2.94
CA LEU A 130 10.70 -12.04 -2.29
C LEU A 130 9.71 -11.84 -1.14
N TYR A 131 8.49 -12.34 -1.28
CA TYR A 131 7.46 -12.24 -0.25
C TYR A 131 7.58 -13.28 0.86
N ASP A 132 8.16 -14.48 0.60
CA ASP A 132 8.26 -15.56 1.61
C ASP A 132 8.90 -15.12 2.93
N PRO A 133 10.07 -14.41 2.95
CA PRO A 133 10.66 -13.91 4.19
C PRO A 133 9.77 -12.88 4.89
N LEU A 134 9.15 -11.97 4.12
CA LEU A 134 8.25 -10.95 4.64
C LEU A 134 7.00 -11.60 5.26
N GLN A 135 6.40 -12.57 4.58
CA GLN A 135 5.24 -13.30 5.06
C GLN A 135 5.56 -14.05 6.37
N LYS A 136 6.75 -14.66 6.45
CA LYS A 136 7.18 -15.31 7.68
C LYS A 136 7.29 -14.32 8.84
N SER A 137 7.98 -13.20 8.66
CA SER A 137 8.12 -12.17 9.68
C SER A 137 6.76 -11.56 10.07
N PHE A 138 5.88 -11.36 9.09
CA PHE A 138 4.52 -10.88 9.35
C PHE A 138 3.70 -11.88 10.18
N ASN A 139 3.79 -13.17 9.87
CA ASN A 139 3.09 -14.21 10.66
C ASN A 139 3.62 -14.28 12.10
N GLU A 140 4.95 -14.14 12.28
CA GLU A 140 5.56 -14.09 13.62
C GLU A 140 5.10 -12.86 14.41
N LEU A 141 5.00 -11.70 13.75
CA LEU A 141 4.46 -10.48 14.34
C LEU A 141 3.00 -10.66 14.78
N ILE A 142 2.14 -11.14 13.88
CA ILE A 142 0.70 -11.37 14.16
C ILE A 142 0.51 -12.37 15.31
N ALA A 143 1.32 -13.43 15.37
CA ALA A 143 1.23 -14.42 16.43
C ALA A 143 1.58 -13.87 17.82
N SER A 144 2.20 -12.69 17.92
CA SER A 144 2.51 -12.05 19.21
C SER A 144 1.33 -11.29 19.82
N TYR A 145 0.26 -11.06 19.06
CA TYR A 145 -0.92 -10.30 19.50
C TYR A 145 -2.05 -11.24 19.94
N SER A 146 -2.79 -10.81 20.97
CA SER A 146 -4.03 -11.46 21.40
C SER A 146 -5.17 -11.24 20.38
N GLU A 147 -6.22 -12.05 20.44
CA GLU A 147 -7.39 -11.89 19.57
C GLU A 147 -8.02 -10.50 19.69
N ALA A 148 -8.16 -9.95 20.90
CA ALA A 148 -8.71 -8.61 21.13
C ALA A 148 -7.84 -7.50 20.50
N GLU A 149 -6.52 -7.63 20.56
CA GLU A 149 -5.60 -6.69 19.89
C GLU A 149 -5.70 -6.80 18.36
N LEU A 150 -5.83 -8.01 17.84
CA LEU A 150 -6.03 -8.24 16.41
C LEU A 150 -7.38 -7.67 15.92
N GLU A 151 -8.46 -7.81 16.68
CA GLU A 151 -9.75 -7.20 16.38
C GLU A 151 -9.66 -5.67 16.34
N PHE A 152 -8.96 -5.06 17.32
CA PHE A 152 -8.72 -3.62 17.34
C PHE A 152 -7.90 -3.14 16.14
N ILE A 153 -6.81 -3.86 15.80
CA ILE A 153 -5.98 -3.55 14.64
C ILE A 153 -6.80 -3.68 13.35
N LEU A 154 -7.61 -4.72 13.23
CA LEU A 154 -8.46 -4.95 12.07
C LEU A 154 -9.48 -3.81 11.89
N ASP A 155 -10.18 -3.40 12.95
CA ASP A 155 -11.11 -2.25 12.90
C ASP A 155 -10.39 -0.97 12.46
N PHE A 156 -9.25 -0.66 13.07
CA PHE A 156 -8.45 0.50 12.73
C PHE A 156 -8.03 0.50 11.25
N MET A 157 -7.49 -0.60 10.76
CA MET A 157 -7.04 -0.74 9.37
C MET A 157 -8.20 -0.66 8.38
N THR A 158 -9.35 -1.27 8.70
CA THR A 158 -10.54 -1.22 7.86
C THR A 158 -11.02 0.21 7.69
N ARG A 159 -11.18 0.95 8.79
CA ARG A 159 -11.62 2.35 8.77
C ARG A 159 -10.61 3.28 8.08
N THR A 160 -9.32 3.02 8.27
CA THR A 160 -8.26 3.77 7.58
C THR A 160 -8.31 3.54 6.06
N ASN A 161 -8.52 2.30 5.62
CA ASN A 161 -8.68 1.98 4.20
C ASN A 161 -9.91 2.66 3.60
N GLU A 162 -11.06 2.63 4.28
CA GLU A 162 -12.27 3.33 3.85
C GLU A 162 -12.03 4.84 3.68
N MET A 163 -11.32 5.45 4.64
CA MET A 163 -10.94 6.87 4.57
C MET A 163 -10.05 7.17 3.35
N PHE A 164 -9.05 6.34 3.08
CA PHE A 164 -8.19 6.52 1.91
C PHE A 164 -8.93 6.31 0.58
N HIS A 165 -9.81 5.31 0.50
CA HIS A 165 -10.66 5.11 -0.68
C HIS A 165 -11.54 6.33 -0.94
N ALA A 166 -12.22 6.85 0.06
CA ALA A 166 -13.05 8.04 -0.06
C ALA A 166 -12.22 9.28 -0.48
N ALA A 167 -11.00 9.43 0.06
CA ALA A 167 -10.10 10.51 -0.33
C ALA A 167 -9.69 10.40 -1.80
N VAL A 168 -9.33 9.21 -2.28
CA VAL A 168 -8.98 8.97 -3.70
C VAL A 168 -10.17 9.26 -4.62
N GLU A 169 -11.39 8.83 -4.26
CA GLU A 169 -12.60 9.10 -5.02
C GLU A 169 -12.98 10.59 -5.08
N SER A 170 -12.56 11.36 -4.09
CA SER A 170 -12.80 12.81 -4.01
C SER A 170 -11.82 13.65 -4.83
N LEU A 171 -10.73 13.05 -5.33
CA LEU A 171 -9.76 13.77 -6.16
C LEU A 171 -10.39 14.16 -7.50
N PRO A 172 -10.17 15.40 -7.97
CA PRO A 172 -10.69 15.82 -9.27
C PRO A 172 -10.07 14.98 -10.40
N ASP A 173 -10.88 14.68 -11.41
CA ASP A 173 -10.39 14.05 -12.63
C ASP A 173 -9.26 14.91 -13.23
N LYS A 174 -8.21 14.27 -13.72
CA LYS A 174 -7.14 14.97 -14.44
C LYS A 174 -7.69 15.51 -15.75
N GLU A 175 -7.63 16.84 -15.92
CA GLU A 175 -7.88 17.53 -17.20
C GLU A 175 -6.97 16.99 -18.33
#